data_b1f064cba7b10d98c3475a1ba0cb9cc1
#
_entry.id   b1f064cba7b10d98c3475a1ba0cb9cc1
#
_cell.length_a   1.000
_cell.length_b   1.000
_cell.length_c   1.000
_cell.angle_alpha   90.00
_cell.angle_beta   90.00
_cell.angle_gamma   90.00
#
_symmetry.space_group_name_H-M   'P 1'
#
loop_
_entity.id
_entity.type
_entity.pdbx_description
1 polymer ?
#
loop_
_entity_poly.entity_id
_entity_poly.type
_entity_poly.pdbx_seq_one_letter_code
_entity_poly.pdbx_strand_id
1 'polypeptide(L)'
;VTSPQPSGSVAIPFERFKVEATVIREGHDAFGAQVVVVDSSGKEVCRSIMYENAPGTNRFETWVNTNGLGEFTFHIETYDHPFLTWEHDGEIKIAANVDSELMCEIGALLFEETISVDKSAKNLLNPLIAKLRDSKIDPAVRFSAAASHEVRNYFHKNPLKRLVSKSDSFPVRSDRERALVGAWYEFFPRSEGGNFKNAQKRLLGVKEMGFDVLYLPPVHPIGVQFRKGPNNTLTPGSNDPGVPWAIGGKDGGHDAINPELGTMSDFEEFVKAAKKLDIEIAMDFALQASPDHPWVKSNPQWFSHRPDGSIAYAENPPKKYQDIYPINFDQDYQGILNESLRILRLWISKGVKIFRVDNPHTKPVHFWQEVMATIYKESPEVIFLAEAFTKPAMMHTLGKAGFQQSYTYFTWRTSKQELMDYGNEVAHWTSAFFRPNFWVNTPDILPYHLQSGNPAMFALRAVLAATLTPSWGMYAGYELYESKPLAEGKEEYWESEKYQIRNRDWEGAAKKGLSLAPFISQLNKIRKENIALQRLRNLNFHHTDSGAIIAYSKREGDNLILVVVNLDPTYAQETTIHWNMEALGLNSESFKVTDLLDGSVHQWSAHTFVRLQPSRPVGKVAHIVKVSL
;
A
#
# COMPACT_ATOMS: atom_id res chain seq x y z
N VAL A 1 -10.99 -20.67 19.16
CA VAL A 1 -10.23 -19.75 18.31
C VAL A 1 -11.26 -18.94 17.53
N THR A 2 -11.62 -17.77 18.02
CA THR A 2 -12.46 -16.83 17.27
C THR A 2 -11.64 -16.27 16.11
N SER A 3 -12.09 -16.51 14.88
CA SER A 3 -11.52 -15.80 13.73
C SER A 3 -11.64 -14.29 13.98
N PRO A 4 -10.57 -13.52 13.81
CA PRO A 4 -10.67 -12.09 13.88
C PRO A 4 -11.69 -11.61 12.86
N GLN A 5 -12.67 -10.82 13.30
CA GLN A 5 -13.57 -10.14 12.38
C GLN A 5 -12.69 -9.22 11.50
N PRO A 6 -12.73 -9.36 10.18
CA PRO A 6 -11.92 -8.51 9.32
C PRO A 6 -12.31 -7.05 9.57
N SER A 7 -11.32 -6.17 9.64
CA SER A 7 -11.53 -4.72 9.78
C SER A 7 -12.24 -4.09 8.56
N GLY A 8 -12.68 -4.90 7.62
CA GLY A 8 -13.25 -4.49 6.35
C GLY A 8 -12.18 -4.22 5.27
N SER A 9 -12.64 -3.85 4.09
CA SER A 9 -11.76 -3.38 3.02
C SER A 9 -11.16 -2.02 3.37
N VAL A 10 -9.95 -1.75 2.88
CA VAL A 10 -9.25 -0.49 3.12
C VAL A 10 -9.12 0.35 1.84
N ALA A 11 -9.27 1.65 1.97
CA ALA A 11 -9.11 2.63 0.91
C ALA A 11 -8.48 3.93 1.46
N ILE A 12 -8.16 4.86 0.59
CA ILE A 12 -7.97 6.27 0.90
C ILE A 12 -9.03 7.08 0.14
N PRO A 13 -9.30 8.33 0.50
CA PRO A 13 -10.27 9.16 -0.22
C PRO A 13 -9.98 9.19 -1.72
N PHE A 14 -11.03 9.01 -2.52
CA PHE A 14 -10.98 9.00 -3.99
C PHE A 14 -10.13 7.87 -4.63
N GLU A 15 -9.50 6.99 -3.85
CA GLU A 15 -8.91 5.77 -4.41
C GLU A 15 -10.02 4.84 -4.88
N ARG A 16 -9.92 4.40 -6.14
CA ARG A 16 -10.86 3.41 -6.70
C ARG A 16 -10.49 2.01 -6.23
N PHE A 17 -11.48 1.26 -5.80
CA PHE A 17 -11.34 -0.16 -5.50
C PHE A 17 -12.41 -0.97 -6.22
N LYS A 18 -12.04 -2.18 -6.61
CA LYS A 18 -12.93 -3.07 -7.34
C LYS A 18 -13.86 -3.81 -6.39
N VAL A 19 -15.13 -3.91 -6.74
CA VAL A 19 -16.12 -4.77 -6.11
C VAL A 19 -16.57 -5.80 -7.13
N GLU A 20 -16.55 -7.05 -6.74
CA GLU A 20 -16.97 -8.19 -7.56
C GLU A 20 -18.05 -8.98 -6.84
N ALA A 21 -19.01 -9.50 -7.60
CA ALA A 21 -20.05 -10.36 -7.08
C ALA A 21 -20.48 -11.41 -8.11
N THR A 22 -20.85 -12.59 -7.62
CA THR A 22 -21.63 -13.54 -8.40
C THR A 22 -23.10 -13.26 -8.15
N VAL A 23 -23.86 -12.94 -9.19
CA VAL A 23 -25.28 -12.60 -9.12
C VAL A 23 -26.07 -13.71 -9.83
N ILE A 24 -27.03 -14.27 -9.14
CA ILE A 24 -27.85 -15.39 -9.64
C ILE A 24 -29.31 -14.96 -9.61
N ARG A 25 -30.02 -15.25 -10.70
CA ARG A 25 -31.47 -15.08 -10.81
C ARG A 25 -32.07 -16.33 -11.44
N GLU A 26 -33.22 -16.72 -10.97
CA GLU A 26 -34.08 -17.72 -11.60
C GLU A 26 -34.85 -17.12 -12.78
N GLY A 27 -35.15 -17.97 -13.78
CA GLY A 27 -35.86 -17.57 -14.99
C GLY A 27 -34.95 -17.11 -16.12
N HIS A 28 -35.56 -16.48 -17.14
CA HIS A 28 -34.87 -16.08 -18.37
C HIS A 28 -34.79 -14.55 -18.54
N ASP A 29 -35.43 -13.79 -17.67
CA ASP A 29 -35.43 -12.33 -17.77
C ASP A 29 -34.04 -11.75 -17.46
N ALA A 30 -33.68 -10.69 -18.16
CA ALA A 30 -32.45 -9.98 -17.91
C ALA A 30 -32.46 -9.26 -16.56
N PHE A 31 -31.31 -9.22 -15.92
CA PHE A 31 -31.10 -8.55 -14.64
C PHE A 31 -29.83 -7.70 -14.68
N GLY A 32 -29.73 -6.81 -13.73
CA GLY A 32 -28.54 -5.98 -13.52
C GLY A 32 -28.14 -5.92 -12.06
N ALA A 33 -26.95 -5.40 -11.81
CA ALA A 33 -26.42 -5.17 -10.48
C ALA A 33 -25.73 -3.80 -10.38
N GLN A 34 -25.67 -3.26 -9.18
CA GLN A 34 -24.93 -2.04 -8.88
C GLN A 34 -24.39 -2.08 -7.45
N VAL A 35 -23.30 -1.36 -7.22
CA VAL A 35 -22.76 -1.13 -5.88
C VAL A 35 -23.21 0.24 -5.39
N VAL A 36 -23.59 0.30 -4.13
CA VAL A 36 -23.92 1.54 -3.42
C VAL A 36 -22.99 1.65 -2.22
N VAL A 37 -22.23 2.74 -2.15
CA VAL A 37 -21.35 3.07 -1.02
C VAL A 37 -22.04 4.14 -0.19
N VAL A 38 -22.12 3.93 1.13
CA VAL A 38 -22.72 4.85 2.08
C VAL A 38 -21.75 5.21 3.20
N ASP A 39 -21.83 6.44 3.69
CA ASP A 39 -21.06 6.88 4.84
C ASP A 39 -21.67 6.40 6.17
N SER A 40 -21.02 6.73 7.28
CA SER A 40 -21.47 6.37 8.64
C SER A 40 -22.84 6.96 9.04
N SER A 41 -23.32 8.00 8.32
CA SER A 41 -24.66 8.57 8.52
C SER A 41 -25.73 7.87 7.68
N GLY A 42 -25.34 6.91 6.82
CA GLY A 42 -26.23 6.24 5.88
C GLY A 42 -26.45 7.00 4.57
N LYS A 43 -25.73 8.10 4.36
CA LYS A 43 -25.82 8.88 3.12
C LYS A 43 -25.04 8.18 2.00
N GLU A 44 -25.69 8.03 0.85
CA GLU A 44 -25.03 7.54 -0.36
C GLU A 44 -23.95 8.52 -0.83
N VAL A 45 -22.74 7.98 -1.06
CA VAL A 45 -21.58 8.76 -1.50
C VAL A 45 -21.07 8.32 -2.87
N CYS A 46 -21.37 7.09 -3.29
CA CYS A 46 -21.03 6.56 -4.60
C CYS A 46 -22.02 5.49 -5.01
N ARG A 47 -22.40 5.49 -6.28
CA ARG A 47 -23.21 4.44 -6.91
C ARG A 47 -22.57 4.10 -8.26
N SER A 48 -22.39 2.81 -8.54
CA SER A 48 -21.80 2.37 -9.81
C SER A 48 -22.48 1.10 -10.30
N ILE A 49 -22.85 1.10 -11.58
CA ILE A 49 -23.39 -0.08 -12.26
C ILE A 49 -22.29 -1.12 -12.40
N MET A 50 -22.62 -2.38 -12.14
CA MET A 50 -21.75 -3.52 -12.33
C MET A 50 -21.96 -4.12 -13.71
N TYR A 51 -20.88 -4.58 -14.33
CA TYR A 51 -20.90 -5.25 -15.62
C TYR A 51 -20.38 -6.66 -15.48
N GLU A 52 -20.94 -7.58 -16.25
CA GLU A 52 -20.46 -8.95 -16.30
C GLU A 52 -19.05 -8.97 -16.92
N ASN A 53 -18.08 -9.54 -16.21
CA ASN A 53 -16.67 -9.53 -16.65
C ASN A 53 -16.39 -10.46 -17.85
N ALA A 54 -17.22 -11.51 -18.00
CA ALA A 54 -17.24 -12.38 -19.16
C ALA A 54 -18.66 -12.93 -19.38
N PRO A 55 -19.21 -12.87 -20.60
CA PRO A 55 -20.59 -13.29 -20.87
C PRO A 55 -20.90 -14.71 -20.36
N GLY A 56 -22.01 -14.86 -19.66
CA GLY A 56 -22.50 -16.16 -19.15
C GLY A 56 -21.82 -16.66 -17.88
N THR A 57 -20.97 -15.85 -17.25
CA THR A 57 -20.31 -16.22 -15.97
C THR A 57 -21.12 -15.83 -14.75
N ASN A 58 -22.09 -14.93 -14.89
CA ASN A 58 -22.80 -14.28 -13.78
C ASN A 58 -21.86 -13.58 -12.78
N ARG A 59 -20.60 -13.32 -13.20
CA ARG A 59 -19.60 -12.62 -12.41
C ARG A 59 -19.58 -11.17 -12.81
N PHE A 60 -20.09 -10.31 -11.94
CA PHE A 60 -20.21 -8.87 -12.14
C PHE A 60 -19.11 -8.14 -11.39
N GLU A 61 -18.63 -7.03 -11.97
CA GLU A 61 -17.63 -6.17 -11.34
C GLU A 61 -17.85 -4.69 -11.64
N THR A 62 -17.38 -3.84 -10.75
CA THR A 62 -17.29 -2.40 -10.96
C THR A 62 -16.26 -1.78 -10.03
N TRP A 63 -15.91 -0.53 -10.33
CA TRP A 63 -15.00 0.28 -9.51
C TRP A 63 -15.78 1.38 -8.79
N VAL A 64 -15.57 1.47 -7.48
CA VAL A 64 -16.16 2.48 -6.60
C VAL A 64 -15.07 3.18 -5.79
N ASN A 65 -15.42 4.26 -5.11
CA ASN A 65 -14.54 4.96 -4.19
C ASN A 65 -15.30 5.47 -2.96
N THR A 66 -14.53 5.89 -1.94
CA THR A 66 -15.02 6.72 -0.84
C THR A 66 -14.68 8.18 -1.16
N ASN A 67 -15.53 9.11 -0.76
CA ASN A 67 -15.33 10.55 -1.01
C ASN A 67 -14.77 11.30 0.20
N GLY A 68 -14.31 10.59 1.24
CA GLY A 68 -13.80 11.17 2.47
C GLY A 68 -13.11 10.16 3.37
N LEU A 69 -12.68 10.62 4.54
CA LEU A 69 -12.07 9.80 5.60
C LEU A 69 -13.16 9.17 6.48
N GLY A 70 -12.83 8.02 7.07
CA GLY A 70 -13.65 7.39 8.09
C GLY A 70 -14.22 6.04 7.68
N GLU A 71 -15.31 5.66 8.34
CA GLU A 71 -15.98 4.39 8.13
C GLU A 71 -17.10 4.54 7.11
N PHE A 72 -17.12 3.63 6.15
CA PHE A 72 -18.11 3.48 5.09
C PHE A 72 -18.60 2.05 5.07
N THR A 73 -19.72 1.82 4.41
CA THR A 73 -20.14 0.49 4.01
C THR A 73 -20.55 0.50 2.55
N PHE A 74 -20.46 -0.66 1.91
CA PHE A 74 -21.10 -0.85 0.61
C PHE A 74 -22.03 -2.05 0.65
N HIS A 75 -23.04 -2.01 -0.20
CA HIS A 75 -23.90 -3.15 -0.49
C HIS A 75 -24.12 -3.25 -1.99
N ILE A 76 -24.54 -4.43 -2.44
CA ILE A 76 -24.88 -4.69 -3.83
C ILE A 76 -26.39 -4.70 -3.95
N GLU A 77 -26.90 -3.93 -4.89
CA GLU A 77 -28.30 -3.97 -5.29
C GLU A 77 -28.41 -4.73 -6.62
N THR A 78 -29.30 -5.70 -6.68
CA THR A 78 -29.66 -6.43 -7.89
C THR A 78 -31.07 -6.06 -8.29
N TYR A 79 -31.39 -6.06 -9.57
CA TYR A 79 -32.69 -5.64 -10.07
C TYR A 79 -33.01 -6.30 -11.42
N ASP A 80 -34.30 -6.45 -11.69
CA ASP A 80 -34.80 -6.78 -13.03
C ASP A 80 -34.48 -5.64 -13.99
N HIS A 81 -34.07 -6.01 -15.20
CA HIS A 81 -33.73 -5.04 -16.27
C HIS A 81 -34.75 -5.13 -17.43
N PRO A 82 -35.94 -4.54 -17.30
CA PRO A 82 -37.05 -4.74 -18.26
C PRO A 82 -36.69 -4.37 -19.71
N PHE A 83 -35.81 -3.37 -19.90
CA PHE A 83 -35.38 -3.00 -21.25
C PHE A 83 -34.57 -4.12 -21.91
N LEU A 84 -33.62 -4.72 -21.23
CA LEU A 84 -32.81 -5.80 -21.80
C LEU A 84 -33.66 -7.07 -22.08
N THR A 85 -34.62 -7.37 -21.19
CA THR A 85 -35.59 -8.47 -21.41
C THR A 85 -36.42 -8.20 -22.66
N TRP A 86 -37.01 -6.98 -22.77
CA TRP A 86 -37.79 -6.58 -23.91
C TRP A 86 -36.99 -6.59 -25.23
N GLU A 87 -35.77 -6.11 -25.19
CA GLU A 87 -34.87 -6.08 -26.34
C GLU A 87 -34.56 -7.49 -26.84
N HIS A 88 -34.13 -8.39 -25.92
CA HIS A 88 -33.84 -9.78 -26.27
C HIS A 88 -35.05 -10.51 -26.83
N ASP A 89 -36.19 -10.41 -26.18
CA ASP A 89 -37.43 -11.05 -26.62
C ASP A 89 -37.91 -10.48 -27.96
N GLY A 90 -37.80 -9.17 -28.13
CA GLY A 90 -38.19 -8.47 -29.35
C GLY A 90 -37.34 -8.86 -30.55
N GLU A 91 -36.04 -9.00 -30.39
CA GLU A 91 -35.16 -9.48 -31.46
C GLU A 91 -35.58 -10.86 -31.97
N ILE A 92 -35.94 -11.77 -31.06
CA ILE A 92 -36.33 -13.14 -31.43
C ILE A 92 -37.75 -13.19 -31.99
N LYS A 93 -38.74 -12.60 -31.31
CA LYS A 93 -40.16 -12.70 -31.64
C LYS A 93 -40.50 -11.93 -32.94
N ILE A 94 -39.94 -10.74 -33.10
CA ILE A 94 -40.20 -9.94 -34.33
C ILE A 94 -39.57 -10.61 -35.54
N ALA A 95 -38.34 -11.14 -35.41
CA ALA A 95 -37.70 -11.88 -36.49
C ALA A 95 -38.49 -13.16 -36.89
N ALA A 96 -39.15 -13.78 -35.92
CA ALA A 96 -40.01 -14.95 -36.13
C ALA A 96 -41.45 -14.58 -36.53
N ASN A 97 -41.78 -13.28 -36.64
CA ASN A 97 -43.13 -12.77 -36.85
C ASN A 97 -44.17 -13.28 -35.84
N VAL A 98 -43.74 -13.39 -34.56
CA VAL A 98 -44.55 -13.81 -33.42
C VAL A 98 -44.74 -12.63 -32.50
N ASP A 99 -45.97 -12.33 -32.11
CA ASP A 99 -46.33 -11.23 -31.17
C ASP A 99 -45.74 -9.85 -31.53
N SER A 100 -45.44 -9.57 -32.80
CA SER A 100 -44.68 -8.39 -33.23
C SER A 100 -45.34 -7.06 -32.82
N GLU A 101 -46.66 -6.94 -32.93
CA GLU A 101 -47.40 -5.77 -32.48
C GLU A 101 -47.40 -5.64 -30.95
N LEU A 102 -47.53 -6.77 -30.26
CA LEU A 102 -47.46 -6.80 -28.78
C LEU A 102 -46.08 -6.36 -28.30
N MET A 103 -45.00 -6.79 -28.96
CA MET A 103 -43.65 -6.37 -28.60
C MET A 103 -43.43 -4.86 -28.80
N CYS A 104 -44.04 -4.27 -29.84
CA CYS A 104 -44.01 -2.81 -30.01
C CYS A 104 -44.77 -2.09 -28.88
N GLU A 105 -45.95 -2.56 -28.46
CA GLU A 105 -46.72 -1.93 -27.38
C GLU A 105 -46.03 -2.11 -26.01
N ILE A 106 -45.43 -3.28 -25.73
CA ILE A 106 -44.64 -3.48 -24.51
C ILE A 106 -43.49 -2.46 -24.44
N GLY A 107 -42.79 -2.23 -25.57
CA GLY A 107 -41.72 -1.23 -25.65
C GLY A 107 -42.23 0.19 -25.41
N ALA A 108 -43.40 0.55 -25.96
CA ALA A 108 -44.01 1.85 -25.74
C ALA A 108 -44.37 2.09 -24.29
N LEU A 109 -44.99 1.11 -23.60
CA LEU A 109 -45.32 1.15 -22.19
C LEU A 109 -44.08 1.24 -21.31
N LEU A 110 -43.03 0.48 -21.64
CA LEU A 110 -41.74 0.52 -20.95
C LEU A 110 -41.12 1.93 -21.02
N PHE A 111 -41.18 2.58 -22.16
CA PHE A 111 -40.65 3.94 -22.33
C PHE A 111 -41.49 4.99 -21.58
N GLU A 112 -42.82 4.82 -21.55
CA GLU A 112 -43.72 5.67 -20.75
C GLU A 112 -43.40 5.55 -19.26
N GLU A 113 -43.21 4.32 -18.75
CA GLU A 113 -42.77 4.07 -17.36
C GLU A 113 -41.41 4.73 -17.09
N THR A 114 -40.44 4.56 -18.01
CA THR A 114 -39.13 5.17 -17.87
C THR A 114 -39.23 6.69 -17.75
N ILE A 115 -40.04 7.35 -18.61
CA ILE A 115 -40.27 8.81 -18.55
C ILE A 115 -40.96 9.22 -17.23
N SER A 116 -41.80 8.35 -16.67
CA SER A 116 -42.47 8.64 -15.39
C SER A 116 -41.47 8.74 -14.23
N VAL A 117 -40.42 7.91 -14.26
CA VAL A 117 -39.35 7.85 -13.25
C VAL A 117 -38.23 8.84 -13.56
N ASP A 118 -37.81 8.93 -14.86
CA ASP A 118 -36.76 9.84 -15.31
C ASP A 118 -37.30 10.81 -16.39
N LYS A 119 -37.61 12.03 -15.98
CA LYS A 119 -38.11 13.08 -16.89
C LYS A 119 -37.09 13.49 -17.97
N SER A 120 -35.81 13.25 -17.75
CA SER A 120 -34.76 13.60 -18.72
C SER A 120 -34.83 12.74 -19.99
N ALA A 121 -35.38 11.53 -19.90
CA ALA A 121 -35.58 10.61 -21.01
C ALA A 121 -36.63 11.08 -22.04
N LYS A 122 -37.45 12.08 -21.69
CA LYS A 122 -38.63 12.49 -22.47
C LYS A 122 -38.31 12.84 -23.94
N ASN A 123 -37.23 13.58 -24.16
CA ASN A 123 -36.86 14.03 -25.50
C ASN A 123 -36.39 12.86 -26.39
N LEU A 124 -35.71 11.86 -25.79
CA LEU A 124 -35.25 10.66 -26.48
C LEU A 124 -36.42 9.70 -26.77
N LEU A 125 -37.24 9.42 -25.73
CA LEU A 125 -38.18 8.30 -25.80
C LEU A 125 -39.56 8.66 -26.37
N ASN A 126 -40.08 9.90 -26.20
CA ASN A 126 -41.40 10.27 -26.76
C ASN A 126 -41.55 10.06 -28.27
N PRO A 127 -40.60 10.44 -29.13
CA PRO A 127 -40.74 10.17 -30.58
C PRO A 127 -40.77 8.67 -30.88
N LEU A 128 -40.07 7.86 -30.05
CA LEU A 128 -40.01 6.41 -30.22
C LEU A 128 -41.30 5.73 -29.74
N ILE A 129 -41.94 6.23 -28.71
CA ILE A 129 -43.28 5.77 -28.28
C ILE A 129 -44.28 5.95 -29.41
N ALA A 130 -44.33 7.14 -29.99
CA ALA A 130 -45.20 7.42 -31.12
C ALA A 130 -44.92 6.50 -32.34
N LYS A 131 -43.64 6.26 -32.63
CA LYS A 131 -43.21 5.37 -33.69
C LYS A 131 -43.55 3.91 -33.42
N LEU A 132 -43.36 3.42 -32.19
CA LEU A 132 -43.71 2.05 -31.79
C LEU A 132 -45.21 1.76 -31.99
N ARG A 133 -46.08 2.76 -31.78
CA ARG A 133 -47.56 2.65 -31.96
C ARG A 133 -48.06 2.96 -33.38
N ASP A 134 -47.19 3.34 -34.30
CA ASP A 134 -47.62 3.63 -35.69
C ASP A 134 -47.73 2.34 -36.50
N SER A 135 -48.95 1.78 -36.56
CA SER A 135 -49.23 0.54 -37.26
C SER A 135 -49.03 0.59 -38.80
N LYS A 136 -48.72 1.78 -39.36
CA LYS A 136 -48.39 1.94 -40.80
C LYS A 136 -46.93 1.59 -41.08
N ILE A 137 -46.10 1.48 -40.03
CA ILE A 137 -44.67 1.15 -40.13
C ILE A 137 -44.49 -0.31 -39.72
N ASP A 138 -43.68 -1.03 -40.51
CA ASP A 138 -43.32 -2.42 -40.19
C ASP A 138 -42.79 -2.59 -38.77
N PRO A 139 -43.22 -3.60 -37.99
CA PRO A 139 -42.79 -3.83 -36.60
C PRO A 139 -41.26 -3.91 -36.45
N ALA A 140 -40.56 -4.52 -37.40
CA ALA A 140 -39.10 -4.65 -37.34
C ALA A 140 -38.41 -3.28 -37.46
N VAL A 141 -38.95 -2.38 -38.26
CA VAL A 141 -38.45 -0.99 -38.41
C VAL A 141 -38.72 -0.17 -37.15
N ARG A 142 -39.91 -0.34 -36.53
CA ARG A 142 -40.26 0.31 -35.27
C ARG A 142 -39.35 -0.14 -34.11
N PHE A 143 -39.19 -1.45 -33.99
CA PHE A 143 -38.35 -2.07 -32.97
C PHE A 143 -36.89 -1.66 -33.15
N SER A 144 -36.32 -1.76 -34.36
CA SER A 144 -34.93 -1.37 -34.61
C SER A 144 -34.64 0.09 -34.25
N ALA A 145 -35.61 0.99 -34.47
CA ALA A 145 -35.45 2.38 -34.03
C ALA A 145 -35.47 2.52 -32.49
N ALA A 146 -36.33 1.78 -31.80
CA ALA A 146 -36.48 1.79 -30.37
C ALA A 146 -35.35 1.04 -29.63
N ALA A 147 -34.68 0.08 -30.30
CA ALA A 147 -33.48 -0.61 -29.85
C ALA A 147 -32.20 -0.02 -30.46
N SER A 148 -32.20 1.26 -30.84
CA SER A 148 -31.04 1.94 -31.39
C SER A 148 -29.88 2.05 -30.40
N HIS A 149 -28.66 2.25 -30.89
CA HIS A 149 -27.47 2.44 -30.08
C HIS A 149 -27.62 3.57 -29.05
N GLU A 150 -28.29 4.66 -29.39
CA GLU A 150 -28.56 5.78 -28.49
C GLU A 150 -29.46 5.36 -27.31
N VAL A 151 -30.51 4.59 -27.58
CA VAL A 151 -31.45 4.08 -26.57
C VAL A 151 -30.76 3.04 -25.68
N ARG A 152 -29.99 2.11 -26.26
CA ARG A 152 -29.16 1.14 -25.53
C ARG A 152 -28.22 1.85 -24.57
N ASN A 153 -27.49 2.88 -25.02
CA ASN A 153 -26.60 3.68 -24.20
C ASN A 153 -27.32 4.41 -23.05
N TYR A 154 -28.55 4.90 -23.31
CA TYR A 154 -29.35 5.50 -22.26
C TYR A 154 -29.69 4.49 -21.16
N PHE A 155 -30.28 3.33 -21.52
CA PHE A 155 -30.66 2.31 -20.55
C PHE A 155 -29.46 1.62 -19.87
N HIS A 156 -28.33 1.57 -20.54
CA HIS A 156 -27.07 1.11 -19.94
C HIS A 156 -26.60 2.02 -18.79
N LYS A 157 -26.80 3.32 -18.92
CA LYS A 157 -26.43 4.30 -17.88
C LYS A 157 -27.55 4.53 -16.86
N ASN A 158 -28.80 4.40 -17.27
CA ASN A 158 -29.98 4.72 -16.51
C ASN A 158 -30.99 3.57 -16.57
N PRO A 159 -30.69 2.38 -16.03
CA PRO A 159 -31.59 1.25 -16.12
C PRO A 159 -32.91 1.53 -15.36
N LEU A 160 -34.03 1.20 -15.99
CA LEU A 160 -35.29 1.07 -15.24
C LEU A 160 -35.17 -0.18 -14.37
N LYS A 161 -35.35 0.00 -13.05
CA LYS A 161 -35.12 -1.07 -12.07
C LYS A 161 -36.45 -1.52 -11.46
N ARG A 162 -36.70 -2.83 -11.52
CA ARG A 162 -37.83 -3.46 -10.81
C ARG A 162 -37.30 -4.51 -9.86
N LEU A 163 -38.05 -4.86 -8.83
CA LEU A 163 -37.73 -5.92 -7.87
C LEU A 163 -36.32 -5.80 -7.29
N VAL A 164 -35.98 -4.60 -6.81
CA VAL A 164 -34.63 -4.34 -6.24
C VAL A 164 -34.42 -5.15 -4.97
N SER A 165 -33.39 -5.98 -4.95
CA SER A 165 -32.91 -6.71 -3.79
C SER A 165 -31.55 -6.18 -3.34
N LYS A 166 -31.27 -6.26 -2.03
CA LYS A 166 -30.02 -5.77 -1.43
C LYS A 166 -29.27 -6.90 -0.74
N SER A 167 -27.95 -6.92 -0.90
CA SER A 167 -27.07 -7.76 -0.09
C SER A 167 -26.91 -7.23 1.33
N ASP A 168 -26.22 -8.00 2.17
CA ASP A 168 -25.64 -7.47 3.40
C ASP A 168 -24.72 -6.29 3.12
N SER A 169 -24.48 -5.47 4.14
CA SER A 169 -23.52 -4.37 4.07
C SER A 169 -22.13 -4.82 4.46
N PHE A 170 -21.13 -4.43 3.66
CA PHE A 170 -19.72 -4.76 3.85
C PHE A 170 -18.94 -3.52 4.28
N PRO A 171 -18.14 -3.58 5.35
CA PRO A 171 -17.42 -2.43 5.85
C PRO A 171 -16.24 -2.05 4.95
N VAL A 172 -16.01 -0.73 4.84
CA VAL A 172 -14.84 -0.13 4.18
C VAL A 172 -14.29 0.96 5.09
N ARG A 173 -13.01 0.91 5.43
CA ARG A 173 -12.32 1.98 6.14
C ARG A 173 -11.51 2.82 5.16
N SER A 174 -11.75 4.13 5.16
CA SER A 174 -10.99 5.10 4.39
C SER A 174 -10.02 5.84 5.30
N ASP A 175 -8.75 5.48 5.19
CA ASP A 175 -7.66 6.08 5.97
C ASP A 175 -7.10 7.32 5.25
N ARG A 176 -6.34 8.16 5.97
CA ARG A 176 -5.64 9.28 5.34
C ARG A 176 -4.61 8.81 4.29
N GLU A 177 -4.31 9.68 3.32
CA GLU A 177 -3.46 9.34 2.18
C GLU A 177 -2.10 8.74 2.57
N ARG A 178 -1.51 9.20 3.68
CA ARG A 178 -0.22 8.68 4.20
C ARG A 178 -0.27 7.18 4.55
N ALA A 179 -1.43 6.61 4.78
CA ALA A 179 -1.60 5.16 4.97
C ALA A 179 -1.32 4.35 3.69
N LEU A 180 -1.36 4.98 2.52
CA LEU A 180 -1.04 4.36 1.24
C LEU A 180 0.25 4.89 0.62
N VAL A 181 0.46 6.23 0.67
CA VAL A 181 1.51 6.92 -0.08
C VAL A 181 2.57 7.47 0.87
N GLY A 182 3.83 7.11 0.65
CA GLY A 182 4.92 7.68 1.43
C GLY A 182 6.30 7.25 0.95
N ALA A 183 7.28 8.10 1.18
CA ALA A 183 8.69 7.79 1.11
C ALA A 183 9.26 7.86 2.52
N TRP A 184 9.83 6.75 3.00
CA TRP A 184 10.28 6.57 4.37
C TRP A 184 11.80 6.54 4.45
N TYR A 185 12.35 7.24 5.43
CA TYR A 185 13.77 7.21 5.75
C TYR A 185 13.95 6.81 7.21
N GLU A 186 14.90 5.90 7.48
CA GLU A 186 15.23 5.48 8.84
C GLU A 186 16.64 5.93 9.20
N PHE A 187 16.80 6.55 10.38
CA PHE A 187 18.11 6.78 10.98
C PHE A 187 18.07 6.69 12.51
N PHE A 188 19.22 6.46 13.11
CA PHE A 188 19.42 6.48 14.57
C PHE A 188 19.84 7.88 15.01
N PRO A 189 19.05 8.59 15.83
CA PRO A 189 19.42 9.94 16.29
C PRO A 189 20.78 9.99 16.98
N ARG A 190 21.18 8.90 17.67
CA ARG A 190 22.49 8.79 18.33
C ARG A 190 23.68 8.84 17.37
N SER A 191 23.50 8.43 16.11
CA SER A 191 24.53 8.49 15.07
C SER A 191 24.53 9.80 14.28
N GLU A 192 23.45 10.59 14.41
CA GLU A 192 23.34 11.91 13.76
C GLU A 192 23.70 13.04 14.74
N GLY A 193 24.87 12.95 15.32
CA GLY A 193 25.42 13.94 16.27
C GLY A 193 25.08 13.68 17.74
N GLY A 194 24.67 12.48 18.10
CA GLY A 194 24.56 11.98 19.46
C GLY A 194 23.24 12.25 20.17
N ASN A 195 22.46 13.25 19.77
CA ASN A 195 21.22 13.65 20.44
C ASN A 195 20.22 14.32 19.48
N PHE A 196 18.97 14.54 19.93
CA PHE A 196 17.92 15.13 19.10
C PHE A 196 18.27 16.53 18.59
N LYS A 197 18.88 17.37 19.41
CA LYS A 197 19.25 18.74 19.02
C LYS A 197 20.23 18.75 17.84
N ASN A 198 21.19 17.86 17.83
CA ASN A 198 22.15 17.75 16.72
C ASN A 198 21.55 17.02 15.52
N ALA A 199 20.74 15.97 15.74
CA ALA A 199 20.08 15.19 14.71
C ALA A 199 19.10 16.05 13.86
N GLN A 200 18.59 17.18 14.38
CA GLN A 200 17.80 18.13 13.60
C GLN A 200 18.51 18.61 12.33
N LYS A 201 19.85 18.68 12.34
CA LYS A 201 20.64 19.11 11.17
C LYS A 201 20.47 18.15 10.00
N ARG A 202 20.26 16.86 10.27
CA ARG A 202 20.06 15.83 9.23
C ARG A 202 18.69 15.92 8.55
N LEU A 203 17.68 16.51 9.21
CA LEU A 203 16.32 16.64 8.67
C LEU A 203 16.28 17.34 7.32
N LEU A 204 17.14 18.36 7.10
CA LEU A 204 17.19 19.05 5.81
C LEU A 204 17.63 18.10 4.69
N GLY A 205 18.66 17.30 4.89
CA GLY A 205 19.11 16.31 3.90
C GLY A 205 18.06 15.23 3.63
N VAL A 206 17.30 14.83 4.63
CA VAL A 206 16.15 13.91 4.47
C VAL A 206 15.07 14.53 3.60
N LYS A 207 14.75 15.84 3.84
CA LYS A 207 13.79 16.60 3.02
C LYS A 207 14.27 16.78 1.58
N GLU A 208 15.54 17.10 1.38
CA GLU A 208 16.16 17.27 0.05
C GLU A 208 16.11 16.00 -0.78
N MET A 209 16.25 14.84 -0.15
CA MET A 209 16.01 13.54 -0.80
C MET A 209 14.53 13.26 -1.08
N GLY A 210 13.60 14.11 -0.61
CA GLY A 210 12.18 14.03 -0.90
C GLY A 210 11.40 13.06 -0.02
N PHE A 211 11.92 12.63 1.12
CA PHE A 211 11.22 11.76 2.06
C PHE A 211 10.12 12.51 2.83
N ASP A 212 9.06 11.76 3.16
CA ASP A 212 7.86 12.26 3.82
C ASP A 212 7.76 11.80 5.27
N VAL A 213 8.36 10.66 5.59
CA VAL A 213 8.33 10.03 6.91
C VAL A 213 9.76 9.72 7.34
N LEU A 214 10.08 10.13 8.57
CA LEU A 214 11.31 9.74 9.24
C LEU A 214 10.97 8.74 10.32
N TYR A 215 11.44 7.50 10.16
CA TYR A 215 11.33 6.47 11.17
C TYR A 215 12.54 6.50 12.11
N LEU A 216 12.25 6.51 13.41
CA LEU A 216 13.23 6.47 14.50
C LEU A 216 13.14 5.10 15.20
N PRO A 217 14.23 4.35 15.28
CA PRO A 217 14.35 3.24 16.21
C PRO A 217 14.02 3.67 17.65
N PRO A 218 13.81 2.72 18.61
CA PRO A 218 13.41 3.08 19.95
C PRO A 218 14.30 4.17 20.56
N VAL A 219 13.69 5.21 21.09
CA VAL A 219 14.35 6.39 21.68
C VAL A 219 14.37 6.34 23.21
N HIS A 220 14.00 5.21 23.77
CA HIS A 220 13.83 4.98 25.21
C HIS A 220 15.15 4.67 25.91
N PRO A 221 15.21 4.74 27.26
CA PRO A 221 16.33 4.24 28.02
C PRO A 221 16.65 2.78 27.68
N ILE A 222 17.95 2.45 27.62
CA ILE A 222 18.44 1.13 27.24
C ILE A 222 18.96 0.41 28.48
N GLY A 223 18.61 -0.89 28.62
CA GLY A 223 19.08 -1.71 29.71
C GLY A 223 20.60 -1.90 29.78
N VAL A 224 21.13 -2.20 30.94
CA VAL A 224 22.55 -2.44 31.18
C VAL A 224 22.85 -3.94 31.32
N GLN A 225 21.93 -4.70 31.93
CA GLN A 225 22.10 -6.14 32.10
C GLN A 225 22.08 -6.86 30.77
N PHE A 226 23.04 -7.75 30.56
CA PHE A 226 23.23 -8.49 29.28
C PHE A 226 23.36 -7.62 28.05
N ARG A 227 23.75 -6.34 28.23
CA ARG A 227 23.96 -5.40 27.13
C ARG A 227 24.85 -6.00 26.04
N LYS A 228 24.53 -5.78 24.81
CA LYS A 228 25.32 -6.19 23.65
C LYS A 228 26.33 -5.10 23.27
N GLY A 229 27.53 -5.53 22.91
CA GLY A 229 28.55 -4.67 22.32
C GLY A 229 28.62 -4.79 20.78
N PRO A 230 29.65 -4.19 20.16
CA PRO A 230 29.84 -4.19 18.71
C PRO A 230 29.71 -5.57 18.07
N ASN A 231 29.06 -5.63 16.91
CA ASN A 231 28.80 -6.88 16.19
C ASN A 231 28.11 -7.97 17.04
N ASN A 232 27.23 -7.56 17.96
CA ASN A 232 26.46 -8.46 18.83
C ASN A 232 27.32 -9.24 19.84
N THR A 233 28.49 -8.71 20.24
CA THR A 233 29.30 -9.36 21.29
C THR A 233 28.59 -9.37 22.64
N LEU A 234 28.84 -10.42 23.43
CA LEU A 234 28.29 -10.57 24.79
C LEU A 234 29.13 -9.85 25.86
N THR A 235 30.26 -9.28 25.48
CA THR A 235 31.18 -8.55 26.36
C THR A 235 31.29 -7.09 25.90
N PRO A 236 30.31 -6.25 26.27
CA PRO A 236 30.36 -4.84 25.90
C PRO A 236 31.47 -4.09 26.64
N GLY A 237 32.04 -3.10 25.98
CA GLY A 237 32.87 -2.09 26.62
C GLY A 237 32.02 -1.11 27.46
N SER A 238 32.66 -0.37 28.34
CA SER A 238 31.98 0.59 29.24
C SER A 238 31.22 1.71 28.50
N ASN A 239 31.64 2.02 27.26
CA ASN A 239 31.08 3.08 26.41
C ASN A 239 30.15 2.56 25.32
N ASP A 240 29.88 1.27 25.26
CA ASP A 240 29.00 0.72 24.25
C ASP A 240 27.54 1.12 24.50
N PRO A 241 26.84 1.67 23.51
CA PRO A 241 25.52 2.27 23.71
C PRO A 241 24.41 1.25 23.95
N GLY A 242 24.66 -0.03 23.66
CA GLY A 242 23.63 -1.09 23.71
C GLY A 242 22.63 -1.02 22.56
N VAL A 243 21.68 -1.94 22.60
CA VAL A 243 20.65 -2.12 21.56
C VAL A 243 19.41 -1.28 21.91
N PRO A 244 18.92 -0.40 21.05
CA PRO A 244 17.73 0.42 21.33
C PRO A 244 16.49 -0.40 21.66
N TRP A 245 16.35 -1.60 21.12
CA TRP A 245 15.23 -2.51 21.37
C TRP A 245 15.28 -3.21 22.74
N ALA A 246 16.39 -3.12 23.47
CA ALA A 246 16.48 -3.54 24.87
C ALA A 246 15.97 -2.40 25.78
N ILE A 247 14.68 -2.13 25.68
CA ILE A 247 14.00 -0.96 26.24
C ILE A 247 13.90 -1.06 27.76
N GLY A 248 14.25 0.04 28.43
CA GLY A 248 14.06 0.25 29.87
C GLY A 248 15.33 0.16 30.67
N GLY A 249 15.42 0.99 31.68
CA GLY A 249 16.55 1.08 32.61
C GLY A 249 16.19 1.92 33.84
N LYS A 250 17.21 2.37 34.57
CA LYS A 250 17.03 3.23 35.76
C LYS A 250 16.29 4.55 35.46
N ASP A 251 16.36 5.02 34.22
CA ASP A 251 15.82 6.31 33.79
C ASP A 251 14.39 6.18 33.19
N GLY A 252 13.79 5.00 33.21
CA GLY A 252 12.41 4.76 32.76
C GLY A 252 12.27 3.66 31.72
N GLY A 253 11.10 3.57 31.12
CA GLY A 253 10.73 2.57 30.13
C GLY A 253 10.23 3.20 28.82
N HIS A 254 9.15 2.64 28.27
CA HIS A 254 8.56 3.05 26.99
C HIS A 254 7.95 4.46 26.99
N ASP A 255 7.81 5.10 28.12
CA ASP A 255 7.28 6.45 28.31
C ASP A 255 8.36 7.50 28.62
N ALA A 256 9.64 7.11 28.54
CA ALA A 256 10.77 7.98 28.80
C ALA A 256 11.68 8.10 27.57
N ILE A 257 12.42 9.20 27.51
CA ILE A 257 13.49 9.42 26.53
C ILE A 257 14.82 8.96 27.15
N ASN A 258 15.65 8.30 26.36
CA ASN A 258 17.03 8.00 26.74
C ASN A 258 17.77 9.33 27.02
N PRO A 259 18.33 9.52 28.26
CA PRO A 259 19.01 10.74 28.62
C PRO A 259 20.17 11.13 27.69
N GLU A 260 20.81 10.18 27.03
CA GLU A 260 21.86 10.44 26.03
C GLU A 260 21.30 11.16 24.78
N LEU A 261 20.02 10.92 24.43
CA LEU A 261 19.37 11.60 23.33
C LEU A 261 18.82 12.98 23.69
N GLY A 262 18.65 13.27 24.98
CA GLY A 262 18.11 14.50 25.50
C GLY A 262 16.88 14.31 26.40
N THR A 263 16.06 15.35 26.48
CA THR A 263 14.85 15.40 27.28
C THR A 263 13.59 15.19 26.42
N MET A 264 12.43 15.03 27.06
CA MET A 264 11.14 15.02 26.36
C MET A 264 10.91 16.32 25.58
N SER A 265 11.36 17.47 26.11
CA SER A 265 11.29 18.76 25.41
C SER A 265 12.14 18.77 24.13
N ASP A 266 13.35 18.19 24.19
CA ASP A 266 14.22 18.09 23.00
C ASP A 266 13.59 17.21 21.91
N PHE A 267 12.91 16.14 22.29
CA PHE A 267 12.14 15.31 21.37
C PHE A 267 10.96 16.07 20.75
N GLU A 268 10.18 16.81 21.55
CA GLU A 268 9.08 17.63 21.04
C GLU A 268 9.57 18.71 20.07
N GLU A 269 10.73 19.34 20.34
CA GLU A 269 11.36 20.29 19.43
C GLU A 269 11.80 19.61 18.13
N PHE A 270 12.35 18.41 18.21
CA PHE A 270 12.71 17.61 17.04
C PHE A 270 11.48 17.28 16.17
N VAL A 271 10.38 16.84 16.78
CA VAL A 271 9.11 16.57 16.07
C VAL A 271 8.58 17.85 15.40
N LYS A 272 8.65 19.00 16.09
CA LYS A 272 8.25 20.29 15.53
C LYS A 272 9.14 20.72 14.36
N ALA A 273 10.45 20.46 14.45
CA ALA A 273 11.39 20.76 13.37
C ALA A 273 11.12 19.90 12.13
N ALA A 274 10.88 18.60 12.31
CA ALA A 274 10.49 17.69 11.24
C ALA A 274 9.18 18.14 10.56
N LYS A 275 8.16 18.49 11.36
CA LYS A 275 6.87 18.99 10.85
C LYS A 275 7.00 20.27 10.02
N LYS A 276 7.91 21.18 10.38
CA LYS A 276 8.17 22.41 9.57
C LYS A 276 8.72 22.10 8.18
N LEU A 277 9.30 20.92 8.00
CA LEU A 277 9.82 20.42 6.73
C LEU A 277 8.83 19.44 6.05
N ASP A 278 7.58 19.35 6.52
CA ASP A 278 6.58 18.37 6.07
C ASP A 278 7.09 16.91 6.16
N ILE A 279 7.84 16.61 7.21
CA ILE A 279 8.27 15.25 7.56
C ILE A 279 7.50 14.82 8.79
N GLU A 280 6.82 13.68 8.70
CA GLU A 280 6.17 13.03 9.84
C GLU A 280 7.14 12.10 10.55
N ILE A 281 7.08 12.08 11.88
CA ILE A 281 7.88 11.14 12.67
C ILE A 281 7.11 9.84 12.83
N ALA A 282 7.72 8.72 12.42
CA ALA A 282 7.32 7.38 12.78
C ALA A 282 8.21 6.91 13.93
N MET A 283 7.57 6.43 15.00
CA MET A 283 8.25 5.95 16.20
C MET A 283 8.12 4.44 16.29
N ASP A 284 9.18 3.77 16.77
CA ASP A 284 9.12 2.35 17.04
C ASP A 284 8.24 2.04 18.26
N PHE A 285 7.37 1.06 18.13
CA PHE A 285 6.62 0.50 19.24
C PHE A 285 6.97 -0.98 19.40
N ALA A 286 8.03 -1.22 20.17
CA ALA A 286 8.54 -2.56 20.47
C ALA A 286 8.06 -3.00 21.86
N LEU A 287 7.01 -3.80 21.91
CA LEU A 287 6.42 -4.27 23.17
C LEU A 287 7.23 -5.44 23.74
N GLN A 288 8.33 -5.09 24.40
CA GLN A 288 9.29 -5.97 25.05
C GLN A 288 10.09 -5.15 26.08
N ALA A 289 10.80 -5.80 26.97
CA ALA A 289 11.51 -5.13 28.06
C ALA A 289 12.95 -5.62 28.18
N SER A 290 13.87 -4.72 28.57
CA SER A 290 15.18 -5.17 29.08
C SER A 290 15.03 -5.80 30.45
N PRO A 291 16.04 -6.53 30.97
CA PRO A 291 16.06 -7.01 32.34
C PRO A 291 15.98 -5.91 33.40
N ASP A 292 16.36 -4.68 33.04
CA ASP A 292 16.35 -3.50 33.91
C ASP A 292 15.08 -2.67 33.83
N HIS A 293 14.12 -3.06 32.99
CA HIS A 293 12.88 -2.31 32.78
C HIS A 293 12.07 -2.22 34.08
N PRO A 294 11.47 -1.06 34.41
CA PRO A 294 10.62 -0.91 35.58
C PRO A 294 9.55 -1.99 35.74
N TRP A 295 8.94 -2.45 34.63
CA TRP A 295 7.93 -3.51 34.64
C TRP A 295 8.39 -4.84 35.23
N VAL A 296 9.68 -5.16 35.12
CA VAL A 296 10.21 -6.42 35.69
C VAL A 296 9.98 -6.50 37.22
N LYS A 297 9.99 -5.33 37.87
CA LYS A 297 9.72 -5.23 39.31
C LYS A 297 8.26 -4.93 39.65
N SER A 298 7.62 -4.02 38.88
CA SER A 298 6.26 -3.57 39.15
C SER A 298 5.17 -4.54 38.65
N ASN A 299 5.46 -5.29 37.61
CA ASN A 299 4.51 -6.19 36.93
C ASN A 299 5.18 -7.53 36.57
N PRO A 300 5.73 -8.29 37.55
CA PRO A 300 6.47 -9.53 37.29
C PRO A 300 5.61 -10.58 36.55
N GLN A 301 4.28 -10.53 36.68
CA GLN A 301 3.32 -11.40 35.99
C GLN A 301 3.31 -11.18 34.46
N TRP A 302 3.90 -10.10 33.97
CA TRP A 302 4.02 -9.86 32.53
C TRP A 302 5.18 -10.62 31.88
N PHE A 303 5.90 -11.42 32.63
CA PHE A 303 7.07 -12.17 32.15
C PHE A 303 6.94 -13.66 32.44
N SER A 304 7.38 -14.46 31.48
CA SER A 304 7.44 -15.92 31.67
C SER A 304 8.69 -16.33 32.45
N HIS A 305 8.51 -17.18 33.46
CA HIS A 305 9.61 -17.72 34.25
C HIS A 305 9.97 -19.13 33.80
N ARG A 306 11.25 -19.43 33.80
CA ARG A 306 11.78 -20.77 33.58
C ARG A 306 11.73 -21.59 34.87
N PRO A 307 11.88 -22.93 34.77
CA PRO A 307 11.88 -23.79 35.98
C PRO A 307 12.94 -23.44 37.01
N ASP A 308 14.04 -22.80 36.62
CA ASP A 308 15.10 -22.33 37.51
C ASP A 308 14.79 -20.96 38.17
N GLY A 309 13.61 -20.40 37.90
CA GLY A 309 13.19 -19.09 38.43
C GLY A 309 13.66 -17.89 37.59
N SER A 310 14.52 -18.08 36.63
CA SER A 310 14.96 -17.00 35.73
C SER A 310 13.83 -16.58 34.76
N ILE A 311 13.82 -15.31 34.36
CA ILE A 311 12.90 -14.83 33.35
C ILE A 311 13.37 -15.32 31.97
N ALA A 312 12.43 -15.78 31.14
CA ALA A 312 12.71 -16.19 29.78
C ALA A 312 13.07 -14.97 28.90
N TYR A 313 14.22 -15.01 28.25
CA TYR A 313 14.61 -14.01 27.25
C TYR A 313 14.14 -14.40 25.85
N ALA A 314 14.15 -13.44 24.93
CA ALA A 314 13.77 -13.66 23.54
C ALA A 314 14.74 -14.61 22.82
N GLU A 315 14.23 -15.58 22.10
CA GLU A 315 15.00 -16.54 21.31
C GLU A 315 14.35 -16.76 19.94
N ASN A 316 15.22 -16.94 18.95
CA ASN A 316 14.90 -17.54 17.65
C ASN A 316 16.06 -18.47 17.31
N PRO A 317 16.04 -19.71 17.82
CA PRO A 317 17.21 -20.60 17.79
C PRO A 317 17.83 -20.74 16.38
N PRO A 318 19.17 -20.65 16.28
CA PRO A 318 20.14 -20.57 17.38
C PRO A 318 20.38 -19.15 17.95
N LYS A 319 19.69 -18.10 17.46
CA LYS A 319 19.85 -16.72 17.93
C LYS A 319 19.24 -16.55 19.34
N LYS A 320 19.96 -15.84 20.22
CA LYS A 320 19.54 -15.52 21.60
C LYS A 320 19.68 -14.02 21.85
N TYR A 321 18.66 -13.44 22.47
CA TYR A 321 18.57 -12.02 22.80
C TYR A 321 18.42 -11.87 24.31
N GLN A 322 19.53 -12.10 25.06
CA GLN A 322 19.53 -12.14 26.53
C GLN A 322 19.17 -10.78 27.18
N ASP A 323 19.33 -9.70 26.42
CA ASP A 323 19.01 -8.33 26.77
C ASP A 323 17.53 -7.97 26.56
N ILE A 324 16.69 -8.92 26.12
CA ILE A 324 15.27 -8.70 25.79
C ILE A 324 14.39 -9.77 26.47
N TYR A 325 13.43 -9.34 27.27
CA TYR A 325 12.38 -10.15 27.85
C TYR A 325 11.06 -9.94 27.09
N PRO A 326 10.51 -10.96 26.44
CA PRO A 326 9.19 -10.90 25.82
C PRO A 326 8.08 -10.71 26.84
N ILE A 327 7.02 -10.01 26.47
CA ILE A 327 5.82 -9.84 27.29
C ILE A 327 4.93 -11.09 27.20
N ASN A 328 4.47 -11.58 28.34
CA ASN A 328 3.50 -12.67 28.47
C ASN A 328 2.11 -12.09 28.72
N PHE A 329 1.17 -12.38 27.83
CA PHE A 329 -0.20 -11.87 27.87
C PHE A 329 -1.15 -12.74 28.70
N ASP A 330 -0.73 -13.93 29.13
CA ASP A 330 -1.64 -14.95 29.67
C ASP A 330 -2.16 -14.61 31.08
N GLN A 331 -1.36 -13.87 31.87
CA GLN A 331 -1.67 -13.61 33.29
C GLN A 331 -2.35 -12.25 33.52
N ASP A 332 -2.09 -11.26 32.68
CA ASP A 332 -2.64 -9.90 32.87
C ASP A 332 -2.82 -9.19 31.52
N TYR A 333 -3.66 -9.76 30.68
CA TYR A 333 -3.97 -9.18 29.37
C TYR A 333 -4.45 -7.74 29.45
N GLN A 334 -5.40 -7.45 30.38
CA GLN A 334 -5.99 -6.13 30.50
C GLN A 334 -5.00 -5.08 31.02
N GLY A 335 -4.10 -5.44 31.93
CA GLY A 335 -3.03 -4.56 32.38
C GLY A 335 -2.09 -4.18 31.25
N ILE A 336 -1.66 -5.15 30.44
CA ILE A 336 -0.80 -4.93 29.28
C ILE A 336 -1.51 -4.06 28.23
N LEU A 337 -2.78 -4.32 27.94
CA LEU A 337 -3.59 -3.51 27.00
C LEU A 337 -3.69 -2.06 27.47
N ASN A 338 -4.07 -1.84 28.70
CA ASN A 338 -4.22 -0.49 29.28
C ASN A 338 -2.89 0.28 29.26
N GLU A 339 -1.79 -0.36 29.62
CA GLU A 339 -0.47 0.27 29.61
C GLU A 339 -0.01 0.58 28.18
N SER A 340 -0.23 -0.32 27.23
CA SER A 340 0.08 -0.07 25.82
C SER A 340 -0.69 1.12 25.26
N LEU A 341 -1.99 1.21 25.58
CA LEU A 341 -2.82 2.35 25.20
C LEU A 341 -2.35 3.65 25.86
N ARG A 342 -1.96 3.60 27.15
CA ARG A 342 -1.40 4.76 27.88
C ARG A 342 -0.13 5.28 27.19
N ILE A 343 0.77 4.38 26.81
CA ILE A 343 2.04 4.73 26.14
C ILE A 343 1.75 5.34 24.76
N LEU A 344 0.91 4.71 23.97
CA LEU A 344 0.56 5.22 22.63
C LEU A 344 -0.08 6.63 22.73
N ARG A 345 -1.03 6.83 23.65
CA ARG A 345 -1.66 8.15 23.90
C ARG A 345 -0.64 9.21 24.31
N LEU A 346 0.33 8.83 25.15
CA LEU A 346 1.43 9.74 25.51
C LEU A 346 2.16 10.22 24.26
N TRP A 347 2.65 9.30 23.43
CA TRP A 347 3.43 9.68 22.24
C TRP A 347 2.59 10.40 21.17
N ILE A 348 1.31 10.06 21.02
CA ILE A 348 0.35 10.81 20.18
C ILE A 348 0.24 12.25 20.68
N SER A 349 0.15 12.47 22.01
CA SER A 349 0.11 13.81 22.60
C SER A 349 1.39 14.63 22.36
N LYS A 350 2.53 13.94 22.11
CA LYS A 350 3.81 14.55 21.73
C LYS A 350 3.98 14.79 20.24
N GLY A 351 2.95 14.49 19.43
CA GLY A 351 2.89 14.76 18.00
C GLY A 351 3.27 13.58 17.10
N VAL A 352 3.49 12.39 17.66
CA VAL A 352 3.72 11.17 16.88
C VAL A 352 2.39 10.69 16.30
N LYS A 353 2.35 10.44 14.99
CA LYS A 353 1.15 9.96 14.29
C LYS A 353 1.35 8.64 13.57
N ILE A 354 2.54 8.09 13.61
CA ILE A 354 2.89 6.84 12.95
C ILE A 354 3.69 5.99 13.92
N PHE A 355 3.31 4.72 14.05
CA PHE A 355 4.03 3.73 14.84
C PHE A 355 4.46 2.57 13.96
N ARG A 356 5.77 2.30 13.91
CA ARG A 356 6.30 1.05 13.37
C ARG A 356 6.30 0.04 14.52
N VAL A 357 5.57 -1.04 14.36
CA VAL A 357 5.41 -2.05 15.41
C VAL A 357 6.39 -3.19 15.19
N ASP A 358 7.26 -3.39 16.16
CA ASP A 358 8.30 -4.41 16.16
C ASP A 358 7.70 -5.82 16.38
N ASN A 359 7.97 -6.73 15.46
CA ASN A 359 7.56 -8.13 15.54
C ASN A 359 6.11 -8.36 16.06
N PRO A 360 5.06 -7.76 15.48
CA PRO A 360 3.69 -7.91 15.98
C PRO A 360 3.18 -9.35 15.91
N HIS A 361 3.72 -10.17 15.02
CA HIS A 361 3.37 -11.58 14.86
C HIS A 361 3.75 -12.47 16.04
N THR A 362 4.56 -11.96 16.98
CA THR A 362 4.94 -12.64 18.22
C THR A 362 4.00 -12.33 19.40
N LYS A 363 2.97 -11.54 19.19
CA LYS A 363 1.97 -11.13 20.18
C LYS A 363 0.57 -11.57 19.70
N PRO A 364 -0.44 -11.65 20.60
CA PRO A 364 -1.78 -12.06 20.20
C PRO A 364 -2.41 -11.13 19.17
N VAL A 365 -2.98 -11.66 18.11
CA VAL A 365 -3.61 -10.85 17.03
C VAL A 365 -4.76 -10.00 17.58
N HIS A 366 -5.60 -10.57 18.47
CA HIS A 366 -6.73 -9.85 19.06
C HIS A 366 -6.28 -8.65 19.91
N PHE A 367 -5.09 -8.73 20.53
CA PHE A 367 -4.51 -7.58 21.24
C PHE A 367 -4.28 -6.40 20.28
N TRP A 368 -3.71 -6.65 19.12
CA TRP A 368 -3.51 -5.60 18.11
C TRP A 368 -4.83 -5.06 17.57
N GLN A 369 -5.84 -5.92 17.40
CA GLN A 369 -7.17 -5.47 16.99
C GLN A 369 -7.78 -4.49 18.01
N GLU A 370 -7.70 -4.80 19.30
CA GLU A 370 -8.23 -3.93 20.35
C GLU A 370 -7.45 -2.63 20.46
N VAL A 371 -6.11 -2.69 20.42
CA VAL A 371 -5.25 -1.49 20.45
C VAL A 371 -5.59 -0.56 19.27
N MET A 372 -5.57 -1.09 18.06
CA MET A 372 -5.79 -0.28 16.86
C MET A 372 -7.22 0.24 16.77
N ALA A 373 -8.23 -0.57 17.11
CA ALA A 373 -9.62 -0.13 17.13
C ALA A 373 -9.85 0.99 18.15
N THR A 374 -9.19 0.92 19.31
CA THR A 374 -9.29 1.96 20.35
C THR A 374 -8.62 3.26 19.89
N ILE A 375 -7.37 3.17 19.41
CA ILE A 375 -6.64 4.34 18.94
C ILE A 375 -7.33 4.97 17.73
N TYR A 376 -7.85 4.18 16.78
CA TYR A 376 -8.57 4.70 15.62
C TYR A 376 -9.81 5.53 16.00
N LYS A 377 -10.56 5.11 17.02
CA LYS A 377 -11.71 5.89 17.52
C LYS A 377 -11.30 7.23 18.14
N GLU A 378 -10.13 7.26 18.78
CA GLU A 378 -9.62 8.45 19.50
C GLU A 378 -8.83 9.39 18.59
N SER A 379 -8.06 8.82 17.67
CA SER A 379 -7.08 9.49 16.80
C SER A 379 -7.01 8.80 15.44
N PRO A 380 -8.02 8.98 14.57
CA PRO A 380 -8.14 8.26 13.30
C PRO A 380 -7.02 8.55 12.30
N GLU A 381 -6.23 9.59 12.53
CA GLU A 381 -5.05 9.91 11.74
C GLU A 381 -3.82 9.07 12.07
N VAL A 382 -3.83 8.28 13.14
CA VAL A 382 -2.69 7.42 13.53
C VAL A 382 -2.59 6.22 12.60
N ILE A 383 -1.36 5.91 12.19
CA ILE A 383 -1.02 4.80 11.31
C ILE A 383 -0.12 3.81 12.05
N PHE A 384 -0.41 2.53 11.88
CA PHE A 384 0.43 1.43 12.35
C PHE A 384 1.04 0.68 11.17
N LEU A 385 2.38 0.58 11.15
CA LEU A 385 3.17 -0.21 10.19
C LEU A 385 3.67 -1.47 10.89
N ALA A 386 3.28 -2.65 10.39
CA ALA A 386 3.73 -3.93 10.93
C ALA A 386 5.12 -4.31 10.39
N GLU A 387 6.08 -4.55 11.27
CA GLU A 387 7.30 -5.25 10.90
C GLU A 387 7.12 -6.74 11.20
N ALA A 388 6.72 -7.49 10.17
CA ALA A 388 6.32 -8.87 10.32
C ALA A 388 6.87 -9.74 9.19
N PHE A 389 8.16 -10.06 9.26
CA PHE A 389 8.79 -11.02 8.34
C PHE A 389 8.44 -12.45 8.77
N THR A 390 7.22 -12.86 8.48
CA THR A 390 6.63 -14.13 8.88
C THR A 390 5.93 -14.83 7.71
N LYS A 391 5.24 -15.94 7.96
CA LYS A 391 4.49 -16.65 6.91
C LYS A 391 3.36 -15.78 6.33
N PRO A 392 3.02 -15.94 5.04
CA PRO A 392 2.00 -15.11 4.37
C PRO A 392 0.67 -15.06 5.12
N ALA A 393 0.19 -16.19 5.64
CA ALA A 393 -1.06 -16.25 6.39
C ALA A 393 -1.08 -15.31 7.60
N MET A 394 0.02 -15.25 8.37
CA MET A 394 0.13 -14.36 9.53
C MET A 394 0.27 -12.90 9.10
N MET A 395 1.09 -12.61 8.08
CA MET A 395 1.24 -11.26 7.53
C MET A 395 -0.09 -10.69 7.06
N HIS A 396 -0.86 -11.48 6.31
CA HIS A 396 -2.20 -11.11 5.84
C HIS A 396 -3.20 -10.96 7.01
N THR A 397 -3.09 -11.80 8.03
CA THR A 397 -3.93 -11.69 9.24
C THR A 397 -3.70 -10.38 9.98
N LEU A 398 -2.44 -9.92 10.09
CA LEU A 398 -2.13 -8.62 10.68
C LEU A 398 -2.73 -7.46 9.86
N GLY A 399 -2.66 -7.51 8.53
CA GLY A 399 -3.36 -6.55 7.67
C GLY A 399 -4.86 -6.52 7.94
N LYS A 400 -5.50 -7.69 8.01
CA LYS A 400 -6.94 -7.81 8.35
C LYS A 400 -7.27 -7.40 9.78
N ALA A 401 -6.29 -7.47 10.70
CA ALA A 401 -6.46 -7.04 12.09
C ALA A 401 -6.46 -5.50 12.25
N GLY A 402 -6.03 -4.76 11.23
CA GLY A 402 -6.12 -3.31 11.21
C GLY A 402 -4.82 -2.55 10.97
N PHE A 403 -3.69 -3.24 10.79
CA PHE A 403 -2.45 -2.55 10.40
C PHE A 403 -2.63 -1.86 9.05
N GLN A 404 -2.36 -0.56 9.00
CA GLN A 404 -2.52 0.23 7.78
C GLN A 404 -1.44 -0.05 6.76
N GLN A 405 -0.23 -0.43 7.20
CA GLN A 405 0.90 -0.78 6.34
C GLN A 405 1.65 -1.99 6.89
N SER A 406 2.43 -2.65 6.03
CA SER A 406 3.32 -3.73 6.42
C SER A 406 4.63 -3.70 5.64
N TYR A 407 5.73 -4.07 6.32
CA TYR A 407 6.92 -4.56 5.63
C TYR A 407 6.57 -5.77 4.78
N THR A 408 7.43 -6.11 3.83
CA THR A 408 7.09 -7.02 2.74
C THR A 408 8.25 -7.96 2.39
N TYR A 409 7.97 -8.94 1.53
CA TYR A 409 9.01 -9.83 0.99
C TYR A 409 9.81 -9.21 -0.17
N PHE A 410 9.55 -7.96 -0.57
CA PHE A 410 10.26 -7.28 -1.65
C PHE A 410 11.79 -7.40 -1.51
N THR A 411 12.30 -7.29 -0.29
CA THR A 411 13.72 -7.41 0.04
C THR A 411 14.37 -8.65 -0.57
N TRP A 412 13.64 -9.78 -0.65
CA TRP A 412 14.14 -11.07 -1.15
C TRP A 412 13.60 -11.46 -2.53
N ARG A 413 12.80 -10.61 -3.16
CA ARG A 413 12.33 -10.83 -4.54
C ARG A 413 13.31 -10.18 -5.50
N THR A 414 14.07 -10.98 -6.25
CA THR A 414 15.18 -10.48 -7.08
C THR A 414 15.05 -10.83 -8.55
N SER A 415 14.48 -11.98 -8.88
CA SER A 415 14.21 -12.36 -10.26
C SER A 415 13.00 -11.64 -10.84
N LYS A 416 12.94 -11.52 -12.16
CA LYS A 416 11.79 -10.94 -12.89
C LYS A 416 10.48 -11.60 -12.48
N GLN A 417 10.45 -12.93 -12.46
CA GLN A 417 9.22 -13.67 -12.15
C GLN A 417 8.76 -13.42 -10.71
N GLU A 418 9.67 -13.49 -9.73
CA GLU A 418 9.33 -13.21 -8.32
C GLU A 418 8.80 -11.78 -8.11
N LEU A 419 9.37 -10.80 -8.82
CA LEU A 419 8.93 -9.40 -8.75
C LEU A 419 7.54 -9.23 -9.37
N MET A 420 7.26 -9.91 -10.50
CA MET A 420 5.95 -9.88 -11.15
C MET A 420 4.88 -10.57 -10.29
N ASP A 421 5.16 -11.75 -9.76
CA ASP A 421 4.24 -12.50 -8.92
C ASP A 421 3.91 -11.73 -7.65
N TYR A 422 4.93 -11.21 -6.98
CA TYR A 422 4.72 -10.46 -5.75
C TYR A 422 4.08 -9.08 -6.00
N GLY A 423 4.43 -8.41 -7.09
CA GLY A 423 3.76 -7.18 -7.52
C GLY A 423 2.26 -7.39 -7.77
N ASN A 424 1.89 -8.47 -8.46
CA ASN A 424 0.49 -8.84 -8.67
C ASN A 424 -0.22 -9.21 -7.37
N GLU A 425 0.45 -9.94 -6.46
CA GLU A 425 -0.10 -10.28 -5.15
C GLU A 425 -0.50 -9.02 -4.39
N VAL A 426 0.43 -8.07 -4.23
CA VAL A 426 0.17 -6.89 -3.39
C VAL A 426 -0.73 -5.85 -4.07
N ALA A 427 -0.70 -5.75 -5.40
CA ALA A 427 -1.51 -4.78 -6.14
C ALA A 427 -2.95 -5.24 -6.35
N HIS A 428 -3.19 -6.55 -6.49
CA HIS A 428 -4.50 -7.08 -6.90
C HIS A 428 -5.11 -8.02 -5.85
N TRP A 429 -4.39 -9.06 -5.42
CA TRP A 429 -5.00 -10.11 -4.60
C TRP A 429 -5.21 -9.71 -3.14
N THR A 430 -4.25 -8.98 -2.57
CA THR A 430 -4.29 -8.62 -1.15
C THR A 430 -4.61 -7.15 -0.89
N SER A 431 -4.69 -6.33 -1.92
CA SER A 431 -4.85 -4.88 -1.82
C SER A 431 -6.11 -4.42 -1.08
N ALA A 432 -7.12 -5.28 -0.94
CA ALA A 432 -8.33 -4.98 -0.18
C ALA A 432 -8.08 -4.81 1.33
N PHE A 433 -7.03 -5.43 1.88
CA PHE A 433 -6.75 -5.46 3.32
C PHE A 433 -5.26 -5.30 3.66
N PHE A 434 -4.38 -5.24 2.69
CA PHE A 434 -2.94 -5.20 2.88
C PHE A 434 -2.31 -4.09 2.03
N ARG A 435 -1.59 -3.15 2.66
CA ARG A 435 -0.86 -2.09 1.98
C ARG A 435 0.64 -2.31 2.17
N PRO A 436 1.36 -2.60 1.09
CA PRO A 436 2.81 -2.86 1.13
C PRO A 436 3.60 -1.59 1.33
N ASN A 437 4.68 -1.69 2.12
CA ASN A 437 5.75 -0.72 2.19
C ASN A 437 7.05 -1.42 1.78
N PHE A 438 7.62 -1.07 0.62
CA PHE A 438 8.79 -1.75 0.06
C PHE A 438 10.08 -1.13 0.60
N TRP A 439 10.76 -1.87 1.46
CA TRP A 439 12.05 -1.46 2.01
C TRP A 439 13.20 -2.10 1.23
N VAL A 440 14.18 -1.27 0.83
CA VAL A 440 15.37 -1.73 0.09
C VAL A 440 16.43 -2.32 1.01
N ASN A 441 16.48 -1.89 2.25
CA ASN A 441 17.31 -2.39 3.35
C ASN A 441 16.71 -1.98 4.71
N THR A 442 17.17 -2.60 5.78
CA THR A 442 16.87 -2.20 7.19
C THR A 442 18.14 -2.34 8.01
N PRO A 443 18.21 -1.83 9.25
CA PRO A 443 19.37 -2.05 10.12
C PRO A 443 19.69 -3.53 10.40
N ASP A 444 18.69 -4.40 10.26
CA ASP A 444 18.79 -5.86 10.45
C ASP A 444 19.11 -6.62 9.18
N ILE A 445 18.84 -6.02 8.01
CA ILE A 445 18.85 -6.73 6.74
C ILE A 445 19.64 -5.93 5.70
N LEU A 446 20.85 -6.40 5.41
CA LEU A 446 21.63 -6.09 4.23
C LEU A 446 21.40 -7.20 3.20
N PRO A 447 20.48 -7.02 2.24
CA PRO A 447 20.17 -8.08 1.29
C PRO A 447 21.42 -8.55 0.49
N TYR A 448 21.49 -9.82 0.18
CA TYR A 448 22.65 -10.40 -0.54
C TYR A 448 23.01 -9.66 -1.83
N HIS A 449 22.02 -9.22 -2.59
CA HIS A 449 22.22 -8.50 -3.84
C HIS A 449 22.87 -7.12 -3.67
N LEU A 450 22.81 -6.50 -2.48
CA LEU A 450 23.49 -5.23 -2.17
C LEU A 450 24.92 -5.44 -1.69
N GLN A 451 25.31 -6.64 -1.26
CA GLN A 451 26.62 -6.90 -0.64
C GLN A 451 27.80 -6.75 -1.59
N SER A 452 27.56 -6.76 -2.90
CA SER A 452 28.58 -6.44 -3.90
C SER A 452 29.04 -4.98 -3.88
N GLY A 453 28.26 -4.08 -3.28
CA GLY A 453 28.52 -2.63 -3.30
C GLY A 453 28.37 -1.99 -4.69
N ASN A 454 27.78 -2.68 -5.67
CA ASN A 454 27.61 -2.13 -7.01
C ASN A 454 26.54 -1.00 -7.00
N PRO A 455 26.90 0.27 -7.29
CA PRO A 455 25.96 1.40 -7.27
C PRO A 455 24.74 1.21 -8.17
N ALA A 456 24.87 0.50 -9.29
CA ALA A 456 23.75 0.22 -10.18
C ALA A 456 22.70 -0.69 -9.52
N MET A 457 23.13 -1.64 -8.66
CA MET A 457 22.20 -2.47 -7.89
C MET A 457 21.38 -1.62 -6.90
N PHE A 458 22.01 -0.69 -6.19
CA PHE A 458 21.31 0.24 -5.31
C PHE A 458 20.31 1.11 -6.09
N ALA A 459 20.71 1.61 -7.25
CA ALA A 459 19.83 2.43 -8.09
C ALA A 459 18.61 1.64 -8.60
N LEU A 460 18.82 0.44 -9.19
CA LEU A 460 17.70 -0.35 -9.73
C LEU A 460 16.74 -0.83 -8.64
N ARG A 461 17.24 -1.20 -7.45
CA ARG A 461 16.37 -1.57 -6.33
C ARG A 461 15.55 -0.39 -5.82
N ALA A 462 16.13 0.82 -5.77
CA ALA A 462 15.40 2.03 -5.43
C ALA A 462 14.30 2.34 -6.46
N VAL A 463 14.58 2.21 -7.78
CA VAL A 463 13.55 2.37 -8.83
C VAL A 463 12.40 1.39 -8.62
N LEU A 464 12.69 0.10 -8.45
CA LEU A 464 11.67 -0.93 -8.25
C LEU A 464 10.82 -0.65 -7.00
N ALA A 465 11.46 -0.36 -5.86
CA ALA A 465 10.74 -0.06 -4.62
C ALA A 465 9.86 1.19 -4.76
N ALA A 466 10.40 2.24 -5.38
CA ALA A 466 9.75 3.54 -5.50
C ALA A 466 8.62 3.58 -6.53
N THR A 467 8.55 2.64 -7.48
CA THR A 467 7.59 2.69 -8.60
C THR A 467 6.62 1.52 -8.66
N LEU A 468 6.95 0.35 -8.10
CA LEU A 468 6.01 -0.78 -8.02
C LEU A 468 4.87 -0.50 -7.02
N THR A 469 5.20 0.13 -5.89
CA THR A 469 4.24 0.44 -4.83
C THR A 469 4.22 1.92 -4.46
N PRO A 470 3.10 2.42 -3.90
CA PRO A 470 2.98 3.82 -3.50
C PRO A 470 3.75 4.16 -2.21
N SER A 471 4.20 3.16 -1.45
CA SER A 471 5.00 3.36 -0.23
C SER A 471 6.29 2.58 -0.29
N TRP A 472 7.42 3.25 -0.01
CA TRP A 472 8.74 2.63 0.02
C TRP A 472 9.62 3.25 1.10
N GLY A 473 10.67 2.53 1.51
CA GLY A 473 11.57 3.02 2.53
C GLY A 473 13.00 2.57 2.34
N MET A 474 13.91 3.29 2.98
CA MET A 474 15.32 2.93 3.07
C MET A 474 15.90 3.31 4.45
N TYR A 475 16.86 2.54 4.90
CA TYR A 475 17.68 2.82 6.07
C TYR A 475 18.94 3.60 5.65
N ALA A 476 19.35 4.55 6.48
CA ALA A 476 20.51 5.41 6.32
C ALA A 476 21.79 4.62 6.00
N GLY A 477 22.59 5.16 5.08
CA GLY A 477 23.78 4.49 4.54
C GLY A 477 23.54 3.76 3.23
N TYR A 478 22.28 3.50 2.85
CA TYR A 478 21.94 3.01 1.52
C TYR A 478 22.43 3.97 0.43
N GLU A 479 22.20 5.26 0.63
CA GLU A 479 22.66 6.31 -0.28
C GLU A 479 24.18 6.46 -0.36
N LEU A 480 24.92 5.83 0.57
CA LEU A 480 26.39 5.75 0.55
C LEU A 480 26.92 4.39 0.09
N TYR A 481 26.03 3.53 -0.41
CA TYR A 481 26.37 2.18 -0.88
C TYR A 481 26.97 1.28 0.21
N GLU A 482 26.53 1.45 1.47
CA GLU A 482 26.97 0.59 2.58
C GLU A 482 26.57 -0.85 2.30
N SER A 483 27.57 -1.73 2.19
CA SER A 483 27.40 -3.07 1.61
C SER A 483 28.16 -4.18 2.33
N LYS A 484 28.90 -3.86 3.42
CA LYS A 484 29.74 -4.86 4.09
C LYS A 484 28.90 -5.71 5.05
N PRO A 485 28.74 -7.03 4.80
CA PRO A 485 28.06 -7.93 5.73
C PRO A 485 28.92 -8.25 6.94
N LEU A 486 28.29 -8.66 8.04
CA LEU A 486 28.95 -9.13 9.26
C LEU A 486 29.88 -10.32 9.00
N ALA A 487 29.45 -11.25 8.16
CA ALA A 487 30.21 -12.39 7.67
C ALA A 487 29.61 -12.88 6.36
N GLU A 488 30.35 -13.72 5.63
CA GLU A 488 29.83 -14.39 4.45
C GLU A 488 28.56 -15.19 4.77
N GLY A 489 27.56 -15.08 3.91
CA GLY A 489 26.26 -15.73 4.09
C GLY A 489 25.37 -15.13 5.20
N LYS A 490 25.70 -13.93 5.68
CA LYS A 490 24.87 -13.17 6.63
C LYS A 490 24.28 -11.93 6.00
N GLU A 491 23.06 -11.60 6.38
CA GLU A 491 22.39 -10.37 5.97
C GLU A 491 22.52 -9.23 7.00
N GLU A 492 23.18 -9.48 8.14
CA GLU A 492 23.50 -8.41 9.09
C GLU A 492 24.67 -7.56 8.59
N TYR A 493 24.61 -6.25 8.86
CA TYR A 493 25.71 -5.33 8.58
C TYR A 493 26.92 -5.56 9.48
N TRP A 494 28.14 -5.46 8.94
CA TRP A 494 29.34 -5.25 9.72
C TRP A 494 29.26 -3.89 10.42
N GLU A 495 29.63 -3.86 11.69
CA GLU A 495 29.55 -2.65 12.52
C GLU A 495 28.12 -2.07 12.54
N SER A 496 27.13 -2.95 12.70
CA SER A 496 25.72 -2.58 12.69
C SER A 496 25.41 -1.49 13.73
N GLU A 497 24.72 -0.47 13.28
CA GLU A 497 24.25 0.66 14.09
C GLU A 497 23.31 0.27 15.25
N LYS A 498 22.79 -0.94 15.21
CA LYS A 498 22.05 -1.55 16.34
C LYS A 498 22.90 -1.66 17.59
N TYR A 499 24.22 -1.88 17.45
CA TYR A 499 25.14 -2.17 18.55
C TYR A 499 26.13 -1.05 18.82
N GLN A 500 26.28 -0.11 17.90
CA GLN A 500 27.28 0.96 18.00
C GLN A 500 26.85 2.24 17.31
N ILE A 501 27.51 3.35 17.60
CA ILE A 501 27.30 4.62 16.94
C ILE A 501 28.04 4.61 15.61
N ARG A 502 27.38 5.03 14.53
CA ARG A 502 27.94 5.07 13.18
C ARG A 502 27.93 6.48 12.62
N ASN A 503 29.04 7.15 12.63
CA ASN A 503 29.17 8.47 12.04
C ASN A 503 29.40 8.36 10.52
N ARG A 504 28.60 9.10 9.75
CA ARG A 504 28.67 9.13 8.29
C ARG A 504 29.05 10.53 7.80
N ASP A 505 29.98 10.59 6.83
CA ASP A 505 30.39 11.84 6.17
C ASP A 505 29.49 12.12 4.95
N TRP A 506 28.28 12.63 5.22
CA TRP A 506 27.29 12.91 4.20
C TRP A 506 27.79 13.94 3.17
N GLU A 507 28.40 15.03 3.63
CA GLU A 507 28.88 16.10 2.76
C GLU A 507 30.12 15.68 1.96
N GLY A 508 31.07 15.00 2.58
CA GLY A 508 32.27 14.53 1.90
C GLY A 508 31.96 13.50 0.81
N ALA A 509 31.02 12.60 1.06
CA ALA A 509 30.54 11.64 0.07
C ALA A 509 29.86 12.36 -1.11
N ALA A 510 28.99 13.33 -0.83
CA ALA A 510 28.32 14.12 -1.87
C ALA A 510 29.32 14.89 -2.75
N LYS A 511 30.31 15.57 -2.13
CA LYS A 511 31.37 16.31 -2.84
C LYS A 511 32.23 15.41 -3.75
N LYS A 512 32.39 14.14 -3.37
CA LYS A 512 33.17 13.15 -4.15
C LYS A 512 32.32 12.42 -5.21
N GLY A 513 31.02 12.72 -5.33
CA GLY A 513 30.11 12.01 -6.21
C GLY A 513 29.84 10.54 -5.79
N LEU A 514 30.08 10.22 -4.52
CA LEU A 514 29.88 8.88 -3.94
C LEU A 514 28.57 8.78 -3.16
N SER A 515 27.52 9.41 -3.69
CA SER A 515 26.21 9.42 -3.04
C SER A 515 25.10 9.21 -4.06
N LEU A 516 24.16 8.32 -3.75
CA LEU A 516 22.93 8.08 -4.51
C LEU A 516 21.83 9.12 -4.19
N ALA A 517 22.05 9.98 -3.19
CA ALA A 517 21.02 10.93 -2.72
C ALA A 517 20.41 11.80 -3.84
N PRO A 518 21.17 12.33 -4.84
CA PRO A 518 20.56 13.08 -5.94
C PRO A 518 19.60 12.25 -6.78
N PHE A 519 19.92 10.98 -7.03
CA PHE A 519 19.05 10.06 -7.76
C PHE A 519 17.79 9.72 -6.98
N ILE A 520 17.90 9.49 -5.67
CA ILE A 520 16.76 9.26 -4.77
C ILE A 520 15.86 10.49 -4.73
N SER A 521 16.44 11.69 -4.65
CA SER A 521 15.69 12.96 -4.70
C SER A 521 14.84 13.05 -5.99
N GLN A 522 15.46 12.70 -7.14
CA GLN A 522 14.76 12.68 -8.42
C GLN A 522 13.64 11.65 -8.45
N LEU A 523 13.86 10.43 -7.96
CA LEU A 523 12.83 9.40 -7.86
C LEU A 523 11.64 9.84 -7.01
N ASN A 524 11.90 10.41 -5.84
CA ASN A 524 10.84 10.90 -4.97
C ASN A 524 10.08 12.09 -5.57
N LYS A 525 10.76 12.96 -6.33
CA LYS A 525 10.12 14.03 -7.11
C LYS A 525 9.19 13.45 -8.18
N ILE A 526 9.68 12.50 -8.99
CA ILE A 526 8.90 11.82 -10.02
C ILE A 526 7.64 11.20 -9.42
N ARG A 527 7.74 10.52 -8.27
CA ARG A 527 6.58 9.94 -7.57
C ARG A 527 5.56 10.99 -7.13
N LYS A 528 6.02 12.11 -6.59
CA LYS A 528 5.14 13.18 -6.10
C LYS A 528 4.40 13.90 -7.25
N GLU A 529 5.05 14.03 -8.40
CA GLU A 529 4.49 14.71 -9.57
C GLU A 529 3.58 13.79 -10.43
N ASN A 530 3.55 12.49 -10.16
CA ASN A 530 2.80 11.51 -10.96
C ASN A 530 1.86 10.67 -10.10
N ILE A 531 0.58 11.03 -10.13
CA ILE A 531 -0.47 10.38 -9.33
C ILE A 531 -0.58 8.87 -9.61
N ALA A 532 -0.27 8.42 -10.82
CA ALA A 532 -0.26 7.00 -11.17
C ALA A 532 0.70 6.19 -10.29
N LEU A 533 1.85 6.76 -9.88
CA LEU A 533 2.81 6.12 -8.99
C LEU A 533 2.37 6.11 -7.52
N GLN A 534 1.32 6.87 -7.19
CA GLN A 534 0.74 6.97 -5.85
C GLN A 534 -0.48 6.05 -5.67
N ARG A 535 -0.74 5.17 -6.60
CA ARG A 535 -1.83 4.19 -6.53
C ARG A 535 -1.26 2.77 -6.49
N LEU A 536 -1.95 1.87 -5.79
CA LEU A 536 -1.50 0.47 -5.65
C LEU A 536 -2.11 -0.42 -6.73
N ARG A 537 -3.43 -0.29 -6.95
CA ARG A 537 -4.26 -1.24 -7.72
C ARG A 537 -4.17 -1.08 -9.24
N ASN A 538 -3.34 -0.15 -9.72
CA ASN A 538 -3.21 0.20 -11.13
C ASN A 538 -1.93 -0.35 -11.79
N LEU A 539 -1.28 -1.34 -11.18
CA LEU A 539 -0.07 -1.98 -11.69
C LEU A 539 -0.41 -3.03 -12.75
N ASN A 540 0.22 -2.92 -13.92
CA ASN A 540 0.12 -3.90 -15.00
C ASN A 540 1.51 -4.24 -15.52
N PHE A 541 1.87 -5.52 -15.55
CA PHE A 541 3.12 -6.00 -16.15
C PHE A 541 2.95 -6.26 -17.63
N HIS A 542 4.03 -6.04 -18.39
CA HIS A 542 4.08 -6.25 -19.83
C HIS A 542 5.15 -7.26 -20.19
N HIS A 543 4.93 -7.98 -21.29
CA HIS A 543 5.87 -8.98 -21.76
C HIS A 543 7.16 -8.33 -22.30
N THR A 544 8.31 -8.91 -21.98
CA THR A 544 9.61 -8.56 -22.57
C THR A 544 10.33 -9.84 -22.97
N ASP A 545 11.04 -9.83 -24.10
CA ASP A 545 11.74 -11.02 -24.62
C ASP A 545 12.93 -11.42 -23.74
N SER A 546 13.50 -10.47 -22.98
CA SER A 546 14.60 -10.72 -22.05
C SER A 546 14.10 -11.06 -20.63
N GLY A 547 14.67 -12.08 -20.01
CA GLY A 547 14.47 -12.40 -18.59
C GLY A 547 15.16 -11.40 -17.62
N ALA A 548 16.09 -10.58 -18.12
CA ALA A 548 16.83 -9.60 -17.34
C ALA A 548 16.18 -8.21 -17.32
N ILE A 549 15.11 -7.99 -18.07
CA ILE A 549 14.38 -6.70 -18.10
C ILE A 549 12.94 -6.93 -17.67
N ILE A 550 12.47 -6.12 -16.75
CA ILE A 550 11.07 -6.05 -16.31
C ILE A 550 10.43 -4.76 -16.83
N ALA A 551 9.19 -4.86 -17.32
CA ALA A 551 8.41 -3.71 -17.79
C ALA A 551 7.01 -3.73 -17.19
N TYR A 552 6.54 -2.57 -16.75
CA TYR A 552 5.20 -2.39 -16.19
C TYR A 552 4.68 -0.99 -16.43
N SER A 553 3.37 -0.85 -16.31
CA SER A 553 2.67 0.43 -16.39
C SER A 553 1.82 0.68 -15.16
N LYS A 554 1.57 1.97 -14.92
CA LYS A 554 0.60 2.47 -13.92
C LYS A 554 -0.17 3.63 -14.54
N ARG A 555 -1.49 3.60 -14.45
CA ARG A 555 -2.35 4.66 -14.98
C ARG A 555 -3.35 5.13 -13.94
N GLU A 556 -3.51 6.46 -13.84
CA GLU A 556 -4.57 7.10 -13.07
C GLU A 556 -5.09 8.29 -13.87
N GLY A 557 -6.30 8.19 -14.41
CA GLY A 557 -6.84 9.17 -15.36
C GLY A 557 -5.94 9.35 -16.58
N ASP A 558 -5.52 10.59 -16.81
CA ASP A 558 -4.61 10.96 -17.91
C ASP A 558 -3.13 10.81 -17.56
N ASN A 559 -2.80 10.45 -16.33
CA ASN A 559 -1.42 10.19 -15.94
C ASN A 559 -1.07 8.72 -16.18
N LEU A 560 -0.31 8.46 -17.24
CA LEU A 560 0.18 7.14 -17.63
C LEU A 560 1.70 7.11 -17.56
N ILE A 561 2.23 6.25 -16.69
CA ILE A 561 3.67 6.04 -16.49
C ILE A 561 4.03 4.61 -16.90
N LEU A 562 5.05 4.48 -17.74
CA LEU A 562 5.66 3.21 -18.10
C LEU A 562 7.05 3.13 -17.46
N VAL A 563 7.35 1.99 -16.88
CA VAL A 563 8.64 1.75 -16.20
C VAL A 563 9.29 0.51 -16.80
N VAL A 564 10.58 0.64 -17.14
CA VAL A 564 11.39 -0.45 -17.66
C VAL A 564 12.68 -0.49 -16.85
N VAL A 565 13.03 -1.64 -16.26
CA VAL A 565 14.20 -1.77 -15.38
C VAL A 565 15.07 -2.92 -15.84
N ASN A 566 16.37 -2.66 -15.98
CA ASN A 566 17.38 -3.69 -16.13
C ASN A 566 17.71 -4.28 -14.75
N LEU A 567 17.48 -5.57 -14.57
CA LEU A 567 17.73 -6.30 -13.32
C LEU A 567 19.20 -6.73 -13.16
N ASP A 568 19.99 -6.63 -14.23
CA ASP A 568 21.43 -6.90 -14.21
C ASP A 568 22.21 -5.61 -13.90
N PRO A 569 22.89 -5.50 -12.75
CA PRO A 569 23.60 -4.28 -12.38
C PRO A 569 24.95 -4.12 -13.09
N THR A 570 25.36 -5.10 -13.89
CA THR A 570 26.72 -5.19 -14.44
C THR A 570 26.74 -5.02 -15.96
N TYR A 571 25.85 -5.72 -16.66
CA TYR A 571 25.86 -5.78 -18.12
C TYR A 571 24.70 -5.01 -18.74
N ALA A 572 24.97 -4.48 -19.92
CA ALA A 572 23.91 -3.94 -20.76
C ALA A 572 22.94 -5.05 -21.15
N GLN A 573 21.65 -4.76 -21.02
CA GLN A 573 20.58 -5.65 -21.44
C GLN A 573 19.69 -4.93 -22.47
N GLU A 574 19.20 -5.70 -23.42
CA GLU A 574 18.31 -5.20 -24.47
C GLU A 574 17.13 -6.15 -24.66
N THR A 575 16.01 -5.60 -25.09
CA THR A 575 14.78 -6.37 -25.29
C THR A 575 13.80 -5.61 -26.17
N THR A 576 12.90 -6.36 -26.82
CA THR A 576 11.63 -5.80 -27.28
C THR A 576 10.60 -5.95 -26.15
N ILE A 577 9.89 -4.86 -25.86
CA ILE A 577 8.76 -4.83 -24.93
C ILE A 577 7.49 -4.91 -25.76
N HIS A 578 6.57 -5.79 -25.36
CA HIS A 578 5.25 -5.94 -25.97
C HIS A 578 4.20 -5.31 -25.04
N TRP A 579 3.87 -4.05 -25.33
CA TRP A 579 2.91 -3.30 -24.52
C TRP A 579 1.50 -3.83 -24.75
N ASN A 580 0.78 -4.16 -23.70
CA ASN A 580 -0.67 -4.40 -23.78
C ASN A 580 -1.39 -3.07 -23.95
N MET A 581 -1.74 -2.71 -25.19
CA MET A 581 -2.33 -1.41 -25.53
C MET A 581 -3.70 -1.22 -24.91
N GLU A 582 -4.47 -2.27 -24.70
CA GLU A 582 -5.76 -2.24 -24.01
C GLU A 582 -5.56 -1.87 -22.53
N ALA A 583 -4.62 -2.51 -21.83
CA ALA A 583 -4.29 -2.19 -20.44
C ALA A 583 -3.74 -0.76 -20.30
N LEU A 584 -3.03 -0.25 -21.31
CA LEU A 584 -2.60 1.14 -21.38
C LEU A 584 -3.76 2.11 -21.69
N GLY A 585 -4.86 1.62 -22.25
CA GLY A 585 -5.98 2.43 -22.74
C GLY A 585 -5.59 3.33 -23.91
N LEU A 586 -4.71 2.85 -24.79
CA LEU A 586 -4.23 3.57 -25.98
C LEU A 586 -4.79 2.92 -27.24
N ASN A 587 -5.36 3.76 -28.12
CA ASN A 587 -5.93 3.34 -29.41
C ASN A 587 -4.96 3.55 -30.58
N SER A 588 -3.81 4.18 -30.35
CA SER A 588 -2.81 4.47 -31.39
C SER A 588 -1.68 3.44 -31.34
N GLU A 589 -1.22 2.96 -32.49
CA GLU A 589 -0.08 2.05 -32.59
C GLU A 589 1.23 2.68 -32.14
N SER A 590 1.32 4.02 -32.09
CA SER A 590 2.53 4.76 -31.73
C SER A 590 2.16 5.95 -30.84
N PHE A 591 3.01 6.19 -29.84
CA PHE A 591 2.78 7.22 -28.83
C PHE A 591 4.10 7.88 -28.38
N LYS A 592 4.01 9.17 -28.07
CA LYS A 592 5.15 9.96 -27.58
C LYS A 592 5.34 9.74 -26.09
N VAL A 593 6.58 9.56 -25.66
CA VAL A 593 6.96 9.44 -24.24
C VAL A 593 8.09 10.40 -23.89
N THR A 594 8.09 10.88 -22.64
CA THR A 594 9.18 11.65 -22.06
C THR A 594 9.78 10.88 -20.90
N ASP A 595 11.09 10.59 -20.94
CA ASP A 595 11.81 9.95 -19.84
C ASP A 595 12.01 10.97 -18.71
N LEU A 596 11.48 10.67 -17.53
CA LEU A 596 11.50 11.54 -16.38
C LEU A 596 12.86 11.53 -15.65
N LEU A 597 13.75 10.58 -15.98
CA LEU A 597 15.09 10.51 -15.43
C LEU A 597 16.10 11.44 -16.14
N ASP A 598 15.98 11.59 -17.46
CA ASP A 598 16.94 12.40 -18.23
C ASP A 598 16.29 13.46 -19.15
N GLY A 599 14.95 13.52 -19.20
CA GLY A 599 14.19 14.47 -20.01
C GLY A 599 14.15 14.12 -21.51
N SER A 600 14.72 13.00 -21.93
CA SER A 600 14.70 12.59 -23.34
C SER A 600 13.30 12.25 -23.81
N VAL A 601 13.03 12.53 -25.08
CA VAL A 601 11.73 12.29 -25.71
C VAL A 601 11.88 11.21 -26.77
N HIS A 602 11.00 10.23 -26.73
CA HIS A 602 11.01 9.10 -27.64
C HIS A 602 9.65 8.87 -28.26
N GLN A 603 9.64 8.25 -29.44
CA GLN A 603 8.45 7.70 -30.07
C GLN A 603 8.44 6.20 -29.84
N TRP A 604 7.48 5.73 -29.06
CA TRP A 604 7.30 4.30 -28.77
C TRP A 604 6.09 3.74 -29.52
N SER A 605 6.02 2.42 -29.58
CA SER A 605 4.90 1.71 -30.22
C SER A 605 4.51 0.50 -29.37
N ALA A 606 3.49 -0.24 -29.81
CA ALA A 606 3.07 -1.48 -29.17
C ALA A 606 4.24 -2.48 -28.99
N HIS A 607 5.25 -2.42 -29.88
CA HIS A 607 6.48 -3.19 -29.79
C HIS A 607 7.64 -2.22 -29.75
N THR A 608 8.25 -2.05 -28.59
CA THR A 608 9.32 -1.07 -28.37
C THR A 608 10.64 -1.74 -28.02
N PHE A 609 11.68 -1.51 -28.83
CA PHE A 609 13.05 -1.93 -28.49
C PHE A 609 13.65 -0.94 -27.51
N VAL A 610 14.29 -1.49 -26.47
CA VAL A 610 15.06 -0.72 -25.47
C VAL A 610 16.40 -1.39 -25.21
N ARG A 611 17.41 -0.56 -24.89
CA ARG A 611 18.71 -0.99 -24.37
C ARG A 611 19.04 -0.18 -23.12
N LEU A 612 19.26 -0.87 -22.01
CA LEU A 612 19.63 -0.27 -20.73
C LEU A 612 21.03 -0.71 -20.35
N GLN A 613 21.90 0.27 -20.07
CA GLN A 613 23.31 0.02 -19.79
C GLN A 613 23.66 0.62 -18.42
N PRO A 614 23.84 -0.22 -17.37
CA PRO A 614 24.38 0.23 -16.10
C PRO A 614 25.81 0.74 -16.32
N SER A 615 26.13 1.87 -15.72
CA SER A 615 27.49 2.41 -15.72
C SER A 615 27.74 3.15 -14.42
N ARG A 616 28.99 3.41 -14.07
CA ARG A 616 29.31 4.18 -12.87
C ARG A 616 29.42 5.68 -13.19
N PRO A 617 29.00 6.59 -12.27
CA PRO A 617 28.45 6.30 -10.94
C PRO A 617 27.08 5.62 -10.96
N VAL A 618 26.11 6.07 -11.73
CA VAL A 618 24.82 5.39 -11.94
C VAL A 618 24.39 5.65 -13.37
N GLY A 619 24.55 4.65 -14.22
CA GLY A 619 24.15 4.73 -15.62
C GLY A 619 22.64 4.58 -15.80
N LYS A 620 22.24 4.31 -17.02
CA LYS A 620 20.85 4.12 -17.38
C LYS A 620 20.38 2.73 -16.96
N VAL A 621 20.02 2.59 -15.69
CA VAL A 621 19.50 1.32 -15.12
C VAL A 621 18.01 1.14 -15.44
N ALA A 622 17.29 2.24 -15.75
CA ALA A 622 15.86 2.22 -15.99
C ALA A 622 15.42 3.33 -16.94
N HIS A 623 14.23 3.16 -17.51
CA HIS A 623 13.39 4.23 -18.04
C HIS A 623 12.17 4.39 -17.13
N ILE A 624 11.83 5.62 -16.77
CA ILE A 624 10.57 5.99 -16.15
C ILE A 624 9.95 7.04 -17.06
N VAL A 625 9.03 6.63 -17.91
CA VAL A 625 8.52 7.52 -18.95
C VAL A 625 7.06 7.88 -18.74
N LYS A 626 6.74 9.14 -19.00
CA LYS A 626 5.37 9.65 -19.05
C LYS A 626 4.88 9.66 -20.49
N VAL A 627 3.72 9.05 -20.72
CA VAL A 627 3.05 9.07 -22.02
C VAL A 627 2.35 10.42 -22.21
N SER A 628 2.49 11.01 -23.40
CA SER A 628 1.68 12.17 -23.83
C SER A 628 0.38 11.65 -24.43
N LEU A 629 -0.72 11.82 -23.71
CA LEU A 629 -2.08 11.45 -24.13
C LEU A 629 -2.72 12.55 -24.95
#